data_d5066966a2b3b144d571598f836d99c4
#
_entry.id   d5066966a2b3b144d571598f836d99c4
#
_cell.length_a   1.000
_cell.length_b   1.000
_cell.length_c   1.000
_cell.angle_alpha   90.00
_cell.angle_beta   90.00
_cell.angle_gamma   90.00
#
_symmetry.space_group_name_H-M   'P 1'
#
loop_
_entity.id
_entity.type
_entity.pdbx_description
1 polymer ?
#
loop_
_entity_poly.entity_id
_entity_poly.type
_entity_poly.pdbx_seq_one_letter_code
_entity_poly.pdbx_strand_id
1 'polypeptide(L)'
;ETLVSGLWPLLPFAAGLDLSPQFGRVLNSKKVSDHHAIVPTMEFVQKGFDGLTEGEKKLLTLVCCKLLCAVAAPHVYEAVAATFTCAGNTLTAKGKPILHPGWKELNRRIKASFKTDAD
;
A
#
# COMPACT_ATOMS: atom_id res chain seq x y z
N GLU A 1 -7.83 -1.98 14.12
CA GLU A 1 -7.16 -3.29 14.00
C GLU A 1 -8.09 -4.33 13.39
N THR A 2 -9.25 -4.61 14.00
CA THR A 2 -10.24 -5.61 13.55
C THR A 2 -10.61 -5.46 12.06
N LEU A 3 -10.84 -4.23 11.59
CA LEU A 3 -11.14 -3.95 10.19
C LEU A 3 -10.02 -4.44 9.26
N VAL A 4 -8.77 -4.10 9.55
CA VAL A 4 -7.62 -4.47 8.72
C VAL A 4 -7.43 -5.99 8.71
N SER A 5 -7.54 -6.65 9.85
CA SER A 5 -7.45 -8.11 9.96
C SER A 5 -8.54 -8.82 9.18
N GLY A 6 -9.76 -8.27 9.16
CA GLY A 6 -10.88 -8.84 8.41
C GLY A 6 -10.80 -8.61 6.90
N LEU A 7 -10.17 -7.53 6.45
CA LEU A 7 -9.99 -7.25 5.02
C LEU A 7 -8.93 -8.14 4.36
N TRP A 8 -7.94 -8.56 5.11
CA TRP A 8 -6.80 -9.30 4.58
C TRP A 8 -7.17 -10.56 3.81
N PRO A 9 -8.03 -11.45 4.34
CA PRO A 9 -8.44 -12.66 3.63
C PRO A 9 -9.27 -12.41 2.39
N LEU A 10 -9.92 -11.24 2.28
CA LEU A 10 -10.77 -10.89 1.14
C LEU A 10 -9.97 -10.45 -0.11
N LEU A 11 -8.66 -10.26 0.04
CA LEU A 11 -7.82 -9.70 -1.01
C LEU A 11 -6.70 -10.68 -1.41
N PRO A 12 -6.94 -11.56 -2.40
CA PRO A 12 -6.02 -12.65 -2.76
C PRO A 12 -4.60 -12.19 -3.11
N PHE A 13 -4.44 -11.00 -3.70
CA PHE A 13 -3.14 -10.45 -4.05
C PHE A 13 -2.28 -10.08 -2.83
N ALA A 14 -2.89 -9.98 -1.65
CA ALA A 14 -2.21 -9.72 -0.39
C ALA A 14 -1.67 -11.01 0.27
N ALA A 15 -2.03 -12.18 -0.24
CA ALA A 15 -1.60 -13.45 0.33
C ALA A 15 -0.07 -13.58 0.38
N GLY A 16 0.43 -14.04 1.52
CA GLY A 16 1.87 -14.25 1.74
C GLY A 16 2.69 -12.97 1.96
N LEU A 17 2.06 -11.80 2.04
CA LEU A 17 2.75 -10.59 2.45
C LEU A 17 2.67 -10.39 3.96
N ASP A 18 3.79 -10.03 4.57
CA ASP A 18 3.81 -9.52 5.94
C ASP A 18 3.47 -8.04 5.92
N LEU A 19 2.28 -7.68 6.41
CA LEU A 19 1.88 -6.28 6.50
C LEU A 19 2.54 -5.55 7.66
N SER A 20 2.82 -6.24 8.75
CA SER A 20 3.29 -5.63 10.00
C SER A 20 2.59 -4.29 10.28
N PRO A 21 1.25 -4.27 10.51
CA PRO A 21 0.44 -3.05 10.48
C PRO A 21 0.93 -2.01 11.50
N GLN A 22 1.13 -0.78 11.03
CA GLN A 22 1.61 0.34 11.84
C GLN A 22 0.53 1.41 12.01
N PHE A 23 -0.44 1.16 12.88
CA PHE A 23 -1.60 2.03 13.09
C PHE A 23 -1.24 3.43 13.59
N GLY A 24 -0.19 3.58 14.37
CA GLY A 24 0.25 4.89 14.88
C GLY A 24 0.60 5.91 13.80
N ARG A 25 0.86 5.47 12.56
CA ARG A 25 1.13 6.36 11.43
C ARG A 25 -0.11 7.02 10.86
N VAL A 26 -1.27 6.40 11.00
CA VAL A 26 -2.53 6.83 10.40
C VAL A 26 -3.54 7.34 11.42
N LEU A 27 -3.41 6.96 12.68
CA LEU A 27 -4.31 7.37 13.75
C LEU A 27 -3.83 8.68 14.38
N ASN A 28 -4.47 9.78 14.04
CA ASN A 28 -4.18 11.08 14.63
C ASN A 28 -5.43 11.95 14.74
N SER A 29 -6.12 11.84 15.86
CA SER A 29 -7.36 12.59 16.13
C SER A 29 -7.17 14.11 16.11
N LYS A 30 -5.96 14.62 16.39
CA LYS A 30 -5.66 16.05 16.36
C LYS A 30 -5.61 16.65 14.94
N LYS A 31 -5.44 15.81 13.92
CA LYS A 31 -5.37 16.22 12.51
C LYS A 31 -6.70 16.04 11.76
N VAL A 32 -7.72 15.52 12.41
CA VAL A 32 -9.06 15.39 11.82
C VAL A 32 -9.80 16.71 12.08
N SER A 33 -10.06 17.47 11.02
CA SER A 33 -10.82 18.75 11.11
C SER A 33 -12.26 18.56 10.64
N ASP A 34 -12.45 18.26 9.36
CA ASP A 34 -13.78 18.29 8.73
C ASP A 34 -14.28 16.90 8.31
N HIS A 35 -13.37 16.03 7.87
CA HIS A 35 -13.71 14.70 7.32
C HIS A 35 -12.81 13.61 7.88
N HIS A 36 -13.41 12.45 8.16
CA HIS A 36 -12.66 11.22 8.42
C HIS A 36 -12.22 10.56 7.09
N ALA A 37 -11.30 9.61 7.17
CA ALA A 37 -10.87 8.84 6.02
C ALA A 37 -12.01 7.99 5.44
N ILE A 38 -12.01 7.77 4.13
CA ILE A 38 -12.86 6.79 3.47
C ILE A 38 -12.27 5.41 3.74
N VAL A 39 -13.00 4.59 4.45
CA VAL A 39 -12.61 3.22 4.82
C VAL A 39 -13.79 2.27 4.60
N PRO A 40 -13.54 0.96 4.34
CA PRO A 40 -14.61 -0.02 4.27
C PRO A 40 -15.34 -0.15 5.60
N THR A 41 -16.58 -0.61 5.57
CA THR A 41 -17.37 -0.87 6.78
C THR A 41 -17.12 -2.29 7.32
N MET A 42 -17.44 -2.52 8.59
CA MET A 42 -17.41 -3.87 9.15
C MET A 42 -18.46 -4.80 8.51
N GLU A 43 -19.58 -4.23 8.03
CA GLU A 43 -20.58 -4.98 7.28
C GLU A 43 -19.99 -5.54 5.97
N PHE A 44 -19.20 -4.74 5.25
CA PHE A 44 -18.48 -5.22 4.07
C PHE A 44 -17.50 -6.35 4.41
N VAL A 45 -16.77 -6.26 5.51
CA VAL A 45 -15.86 -7.32 5.97
C VAL A 45 -16.61 -8.65 6.19
N GLN A 46 -17.84 -8.60 6.69
CA GLN A 46 -18.66 -9.79 6.96
C GLN A 46 -19.26 -10.38 5.68
N LYS A 47 -19.75 -9.51 4.76
CA LYS A 47 -20.43 -9.93 3.53
C LYS A 47 -19.47 -10.18 2.35
N GLY A 48 -18.31 -9.57 2.36
CA GLY A 48 -17.37 -9.62 1.24
C GLY A 48 -17.89 -8.89 0.01
N PHE A 49 -17.59 -9.46 -1.16
CA PHE A 49 -17.96 -8.90 -2.46
C PHE A 49 -19.28 -9.43 -3.01
N ASP A 50 -20.01 -10.24 -2.26
CA ASP A 50 -21.24 -10.88 -2.73
C ASP A 50 -22.33 -9.83 -2.99
N GLY A 51 -23.05 -10.00 -4.11
CA GLY A 51 -24.12 -9.10 -4.52
C GLY A 51 -23.71 -7.75 -5.09
N LEU A 52 -22.41 -7.47 -5.21
CA LEU A 52 -21.88 -6.24 -5.78
C LEU A 52 -21.67 -6.35 -7.29
N THR A 53 -21.91 -5.26 -8.00
CA THR A 53 -21.53 -5.14 -9.42
C THR A 53 -20.01 -5.08 -9.58
N GLU A 54 -19.51 -5.36 -10.79
CA GLU A 54 -18.06 -5.33 -11.06
C GLU A 54 -17.42 -3.94 -10.81
N GLY A 55 -18.16 -2.86 -11.09
CA GLY A 55 -17.71 -1.51 -10.78
C GLY A 55 -17.56 -1.25 -9.27
N GLU A 56 -18.55 -1.70 -8.49
CA GLU A 56 -18.52 -1.59 -7.03
C GLU A 56 -17.39 -2.43 -6.42
N LYS A 57 -17.19 -3.66 -6.92
CA LYS A 57 -16.07 -4.52 -6.50
C LYS A 57 -14.72 -3.84 -6.74
N LYS A 58 -14.51 -3.27 -7.93
CA LYS A 58 -13.27 -2.56 -8.27
C LYS A 58 -13.03 -1.36 -7.37
N LEU A 59 -14.07 -0.56 -7.12
CA LEU A 59 -14.00 0.61 -6.25
C LEU A 59 -13.67 0.21 -4.80
N LEU A 60 -14.39 -0.76 -4.24
CA LEU A 60 -14.14 -1.24 -2.88
C LEU A 60 -12.75 -1.87 -2.74
N THR A 61 -12.33 -2.66 -3.72
CA THR A 61 -10.97 -3.20 -3.76
C THR A 61 -9.94 -2.08 -3.70
N LEU A 62 -10.11 -1.01 -4.47
CA LEU A 62 -9.19 0.14 -4.44
C LEU A 62 -9.16 0.80 -3.06
N VAL A 63 -10.31 1.02 -2.42
CA VAL A 63 -10.41 1.62 -1.08
C VAL A 63 -9.72 0.73 -0.04
N CYS A 64 -10.00 -0.58 -0.04
CA CYS A 64 -9.34 -1.56 0.84
C CYS A 64 -7.83 -1.56 0.66
N CYS A 65 -7.38 -1.56 -0.59
CA CYS A 65 -5.95 -1.53 -0.93
C CYS A 65 -5.25 -0.28 -0.43
N LYS A 66 -5.89 0.88 -0.54
CA LYS A 66 -5.33 2.14 -0.03
C LYS A 66 -5.22 2.13 1.49
N LEU A 67 -6.22 1.60 2.19
CA LEU A 67 -6.16 1.43 3.64
C LEU A 67 -5.01 0.50 4.05
N LEU A 68 -4.88 -0.66 3.41
CA LEU A 68 -3.81 -1.61 3.71
C LEU A 68 -2.43 -1.03 3.42
N CYS A 69 -2.25 -0.31 2.32
CA CYS A 69 -0.99 0.39 2.03
C CYS A 69 -0.67 1.48 3.07
N ALA A 70 -1.69 2.18 3.58
CA ALA A 70 -1.49 3.23 4.58
C ALA A 70 -0.99 2.68 5.93
N VAL A 71 -1.45 1.48 6.32
CA VAL A 71 -1.04 0.84 7.58
C VAL A 71 0.17 -0.10 7.43
N ALA A 72 0.53 -0.49 6.22
CA ALA A 72 1.64 -1.40 5.96
C ALA A 72 3.00 -0.80 6.39
N ALA A 73 3.99 -1.68 6.55
CA ALA A 73 5.35 -1.29 6.87
C ALA A 73 5.91 -0.27 5.87
N PRO A 74 6.77 0.66 6.29
CA PRO A 74 7.36 1.66 5.41
C PRO A 74 8.25 1.01 4.34
N HIS A 75 8.32 1.67 3.19
CA HIS A 75 9.35 1.40 2.20
C HIS A 75 10.67 1.99 2.67
N VAL A 76 11.69 1.16 2.84
CA VAL A 76 13.01 1.57 3.33
C VAL A 76 14.05 1.33 2.23
N TYR A 77 14.83 2.33 1.95
CA TYR A 77 15.95 2.27 1.00
C TYR A 77 17.15 3.04 1.54
N GLU A 78 18.32 2.68 1.05
CA GLU A 78 19.54 3.41 1.29
C GLU A 78 19.80 4.38 0.13
N ALA A 79 20.02 5.64 0.41
CA ALA A 79 20.41 6.61 -0.62
C ALA A 79 21.94 6.66 -0.71
N VAL A 80 22.49 6.19 -1.82
CA VAL A 80 23.93 6.17 -2.07
C VAL A 80 24.26 7.20 -3.14
N ALA A 81 25.28 8.02 -2.88
CA ALA A 81 25.86 8.92 -3.87
C ALA A 81 27.38 8.71 -3.91
N ALA A 82 27.92 8.48 -5.10
CA ALA A 82 29.36 8.37 -5.34
C ALA A 82 29.81 9.52 -6.25
N THR A 83 30.88 10.17 -5.85
CA THR A 83 31.50 11.22 -6.66
C THR A 83 32.89 10.75 -7.10
N PHE A 84 33.15 10.85 -8.38
CA PHE A 84 34.43 10.45 -9.01
C PHE A 84 35.06 11.67 -9.67
N THR A 85 36.38 11.80 -9.52
CA THR A 85 37.12 12.84 -10.22
C THR A 85 38.08 12.15 -11.22
N CYS A 86 37.98 12.55 -12.49
CA CYS A 86 38.83 12.04 -13.54
C CYS A 86 39.24 13.18 -14.48
N ALA A 87 40.55 13.36 -14.65
CA ALA A 87 41.12 14.41 -15.51
C ALA A 87 40.50 15.82 -15.28
N GLY A 88 40.29 16.19 -14.03
CA GLY A 88 39.70 17.47 -13.63
C GLY A 88 38.16 17.57 -13.77
N ASN A 89 37.51 16.52 -14.25
CA ASN A 89 36.04 16.45 -14.36
C ASN A 89 35.45 15.68 -13.18
N THR A 90 34.32 16.18 -12.67
CA THR A 90 33.57 15.53 -11.59
C THR A 90 32.37 14.79 -12.15
N LEU A 91 32.25 13.51 -11.84
CA LEU A 91 31.15 12.63 -12.22
C LEU A 91 30.42 12.20 -10.95
N THR A 92 29.10 12.18 -10.98
CA THR A 92 28.30 11.74 -9.85
C THR A 92 27.39 10.58 -10.27
N ALA A 93 27.42 9.49 -9.48
CA ALA A 93 26.49 8.38 -9.63
C ALA A 93 25.60 8.31 -8.38
N LYS A 94 24.33 7.99 -8.55
CA LYS A 94 23.37 7.82 -7.45
C LYS A 94 22.69 6.46 -7.53
N GLY A 95 22.51 5.82 -6.39
CA GLY A 95 21.83 4.54 -6.25
C GLY A 95 20.82 4.57 -5.10
N LYS A 96 19.84 3.68 -5.16
CA LYS A 96 18.85 3.50 -4.08
C LYS A 96 18.57 2.01 -3.88
N PRO A 97 19.51 1.24 -3.31
CA PRO A 97 19.23 -0.15 -2.96
C PRO A 97 18.06 -0.21 -1.97
N ILE A 98 17.13 -1.11 -2.24
CA ILE A 98 15.92 -1.29 -1.41
C ILE A 98 16.29 -2.25 -0.28
N LEU A 99 16.16 -1.80 0.96
CA LEU A 99 16.37 -2.59 2.16
C LEU A 99 15.09 -3.33 2.57
N HIS A 100 13.94 -2.64 2.46
CA HIS A 100 12.63 -3.21 2.75
C HIS A 100 11.58 -2.66 1.78
N PRO A 101 10.89 -3.50 1.01
CA PRO A 101 9.92 -3.04 0.01
C PRO A 101 8.69 -2.38 0.64
N GLY A 102 8.25 -2.85 1.82
CA GLY A 102 7.13 -2.29 2.57
C GLY A 102 5.85 -2.19 1.72
N TRP A 103 5.07 -1.13 1.94
CA TRP A 103 3.81 -0.89 1.24
C TRP A 103 3.92 -0.87 -0.30
N LYS A 104 5.11 -0.63 -0.85
CA LYS A 104 5.29 -0.58 -2.31
C LYS A 104 5.11 -1.95 -2.97
N GLU A 105 5.48 -3.03 -2.30
CA GLU A 105 5.25 -4.38 -2.84
C GLU A 105 3.74 -4.68 -2.92
N LEU A 106 2.99 -4.36 -1.87
CA LEU A 106 1.54 -4.47 -1.88
C LEU A 106 0.93 -3.64 -3.03
N ASN A 107 1.32 -2.37 -3.15
CA ASN A 107 0.83 -1.49 -4.21
C ASN A 107 1.18 -1.99 -5.63
N ARG A 108 2.34 -2.64 -5.81
CA ARG A 108 2.73 -3.27 -7.07
C ARG A 108 1.79 -4.41 -7.45
N ARG A 109 1.48 -5.31 -6.50
CA ARG A 109 0.56 -6.42 -6.70
C ARG A 109 -0.86 -5.94 -7.01
N ILE A 110 -1.33 -4.92 -6.31
CA ILE A 110 -2.62 -4.27 -6.59
C ILE A 110 -2.69 -3.78 -8.03
N LYS A 111 -1.68 -3.03 -8.47
CA LYS A 111 -1.64 -2.52 -9.84
C LYS A 111 -1.60 -3.64 -10.89
N ALA A 112 -0.95 -4.75 -10.59
CA ALA A 112 -0.91 -5.91 -11.47
C ALA A 112 -2.30 -6.58 -11.59
N SER A 113 -3.04 -6.72 -10.48
CA SER A 113 -4.37 -7.32 -10.50
C SER A 113 -5.37 -6.51 -11.35
N PHE A 114 -5.31 -5.19 -11.30
CA PHE A 114 -6.18 -4.34 -12.13
C PHE A 114 -5.83 -4.34 -13.63
N LYS A 115 -4.60 -4.72 -14.00
CA LYS A 115 -4.20 -4.79 -15.41
C LYS A 115 -4.65 -6.08 -16.09
N THR A 116 -4.72 -7.18 -15.37
CA THR A 116 -5.17 -8.48 -15.91
C THR A 116 -6.66 -8.49 -16.23
N ASP A 117 -7.44 -7.58 -15.67
CA ASP A 117 -8.88 -7.44 -15.95
C ASP A 117 -9.20 -6.55 -17.18
N ALA A 118 -8.17 -6.00 -17.83
CA ALA A 118 -8.33 -5.03 -18.94
C ALA A 118 -8.02 -5.62 -20.32
N ASP A 119 -7.58 -6.88 -20.39
CA ASP A 119 -7.42 -7.69 -21.61
C ASP A 119 -8.55 -8.73 -21.71
#